data_aed67a779fc5bdcd2fbc4cae45f739db
#
_entry.id   aed67a779fc5bdcd2fbc4cae45f739db
#
_cell.length_a   1.000
_cell.length_b   1.000
_cell.length_c   1.000
_cell.angle_alpha   90.00
_cell.angle_beta   90.00
_cell.angle_gamma   90.00
#
_symmetry.space_group_name_H-M   'P 1'
#
loop_
_entity.id
_entity.type
_entity.pdbx_description
1 polymer ?
#
loop_
_entity_poly.entity_id
_entity_poly.type
_entity_poly.pdbx_seq_one_letter_code
_entity_poly.pdbx_strand_id
1 'polypeptide(L)'
;MAGAVKGTKGAWGEECAAAYLRRRGYRILARNYSCRFGEIDSIAADRHYVVFVEVKLRASDRFVRAGAYVTTAKQARIRTAASLWLAEHETQLQPRFDVIEIYGDADTPHRQRRINQIENAFE
;
A
#
# COMPACT_ATOMS: atom_id res chain seq x y z
N MET A 1 -18.01 -12.15 -3.33
CA MET A 1 -16.79 -11.78 -4.02
C MET A 1 -15.72 -11.35 -3.07
N ALA A 2 -14.56 -11.89 -3.27
CA ALA A 2 -13.45 -11.61 -2.37
C ALA A 2 -13.12 -10.12 -2.34
N GLY A 3 -13.17 -9.46 -3.49
CA GLY A 3 -12.89 -8.05 -3.55
C GLY A 3 -13.86 -7.20 -2.76
N ALA A 4 -15.12 -7.61 -2.72
CA ALA A 4 -16.13 -6.87 -1.97
C ALA A 4 -15.85 -6.95 -0.48
N VAL A 5 -15.43 -8.10 0.02
CA VAL A 5 -15.12 -8.26 1.44
C VAL A 5 -13.94 -7.39 1.81
N LYS A 6 -12.86 -7.46 1.03
CA LYS A 6 -11.69 -6.65 1.29
C LYS A 6 -12.03 -5.16 1.16
N GLY A 7 -12.77 -4.79 0.13
CA GLY A 7 -13.16 -3.41 -0.06
C GLY A 7 -13.97 -2.87 1.09
N THR A 8 -14.87 -3.68 1.65
CA THR A 8 -15.67 -3.25 2.77
C THR A 8 -14.80 -2.93 3.98
N LYS A 9 -13.80 -3.76 4.24
CA LYS A 9 -12.96 -3.59 5.42
C LYS A 9 -11.97 -2.45 5.26
N GLY A 10 -11.34 -2.34 4.09
CA GLY A 10 -10.25 -1.42 3.90
C GLY A 10 -10.49 -0.29 2.92
N ALA A 11 -11.71 -0.19 2.38
CA ALA A 11 -11.95 0.72 1.27
C ALA A 11 -11.59 2.17 1.57
N TRP A 12 -11.97 2.68 2.75
CA TRP A 12 -11.69 4.07 3.08
C TRP A 12 -10.19 4.32 3.21
N GLY A 13 -9.47 3.35 3.79
CA GLY A 13 -8.02 3.49 3.96
C GLY A 13 -7.29 3.44 2.63
N GLU A 14 -7.70 2.54 1.77
CA GLU A 14 -7.08 2.42 0.45
C GLU A 14 -7.37 3.65 -0.40
N GLU A 15 -8.58 4.19 -0.29
CA GLU A 15 -8.93 5.42 -0.98
C GLU A 15 -8.09 6.58 -0.46
N CYS A 16 -7.94 6.66 0.85
CA CYS A 16 -7.16 7.69 1.51
C CYS A 16 -5.70 7.62 1.06
N ALA A 17 -5.13 6.42 1.00
CA ALA A 17 -3.75 6.22 0.57
C ALA A 17 -3.58 6.62 -0.89
N ALA A 18 -4.53 6.27 -1.75
CA ALA A 18 -4.45 6.62 -3.16
C ALA A 18 -4.48 8.13 -3.35
N ALA A 19 -5.37 8.83 -2.64
CA ALA A 19 -5.44 10.29 -2.72
C ALA A 19 -4.13 10.92 -2.24
N TYR A 20 -3.57 10.40 -1.15
CA TYR A 20 -2.31 10.88 -0.61
C TYR A 20 -1.18 10.71 -1.65
N LEU A 21 -1.10 9.54 -2.26
CA LEU A 21 -0.05 9.28 -3.24
C LEU A 21 -0.19 10.20 -4.45
N ARG A 22 -1.41 10.43 -4.92
CA ARG A 22 -1.64 11.35 -6.05
C ARG A 22 -1.16 12.76 -5.72
N ARG A 23 -1.44 13.23 -4.51
CA ARG A 23 -0.98 14.55 -4.10
C ARG A 23 0.53 14.64 -4.06
N ARG A 24 1.21 13.51 -3.86
CA ARG A 24 2.66 13.47 -3.83
C ARG A 24 3.28 13.21 -5.20
N GLY A 25 2.45 13.20 -6.23
CA GLY A 25 2.95 13.10 -7.60
C GLY A 25 3.02 11.68 -8.17
N TYR A 26 2.46 10.71 -7.45
CA TYR A 26 2.42 9.34 -7.97
C TYR A 26 1.20 9.13 -8.83
N ARG A 27 1.35 8.29 -9.86
CA ARG A 27 0.23 7.77 -10.64
C ARG A 27 -0.16 6.44 -10.03
N ILE A 28 -1.46 6.20 -9.88
CA ILE A 28 -1.95 4.92 -9.38
C ILE A 28 -2.09 3.97 -10.57
N LEU A 29 -1.33 2.89 -10.56
CA LEU A 29 -1.33 1.93 -11.66
C LEU A 29 -2.32 0.79 -11.41
N ALA A 30 -2.51 0.41 -10.15
CA ALA A 30 -3.46 -0.64 -9.79
C ALA A 30 -3.84 -0.50 -8.33
N ARG A 31 -5.03 -0.99 -7.99
CA ARG A 31 -5.52 -1.03 -6.63
C ARG A 31 -6.05 -2.43 -6.36
N ASN A 32 -5.75 -2.94 -5.17
CA ASN A 32 -6.22 -4.27 -4.76
C ASN A 32 -5.80 -5.35 -5.75
N TYR A 33 -4.53 -5.32 -6.12
CA TYR A 33 -4.00 -6.35 -7.01
C TYR A 33 -3.95 -7.66 -6.24
N SER A 34 -4.57 -8.68 -6.81
CA SER A 34 -4.71 -9.96 -6.16
C SER A 34 -4.25 -11.06 -7.09
N CYS A 35 -3.49 -12.00 -6.55
CA CYS A 35 -3.09 -13.19 -7.31
C CYS A 35 -3.01 -14.35 -6.32
N ARG A 36 -2.69 -15.54 -6.82
CA ARG A 36 -2.65 -16.72 -5.94
C ARG A 36 -1.55 -16.63 -4.88
N PHE A 37 -0.59 -15.76 -5.05
CA PHE A 37 0.52 -15.63 -4.11
C PHE A 37 0.24 -14.60 -3.01
N GLY A 38 -0.71 -13.69 -3.22
CA GLY A 38 -1.02 -12.68 -2.23
C GLY A 38 -1.66 -11.46 -2.86
N GLU A 39 -1.73 -10.39 -2.07
CA GLU A 39 -2.38 -9.14 -2.47
C GLU A 39 -1.44 -7.97 -2.25
N ILE A 40 -1.62 -6.95 -3.08
CA ILE A 40 -0.91 -5.67 -2.93
C ILE A 40 -1.98 -4.59 -2.94
N ASP A 41 -1.99 -3.76 -1.88
CA ASP A 41 -3.06 -2.78 -1.71
C ASP A 41 -3.07 -1.72 -2.80
N SER A 42 -1.91 -1.21 -3.17
CA SER A 42 -1.78 -0.24 -4.25
C SER A 42 -0.46 -0.41 -4.96
N ILE A 43 -0.47 -0.16 -6.27
CA ILE A 43 0.75 -0.10 -7.06
C ILE A 43 0.76 1.27 -7.70
N ALA A 44 1.83 2.02 -7.48
CA ALA A 44 1.91 3.41 -7.93
C ALA A 44 3.28 3.65 -8.57
N ALA A 45 3.39 4.74 -9.30
CA ALA A 45 4.66 5.06 -9.96
C ALA A 45 4.90 6.56 -9.98
N ASP A 46 6.16 6.93 -9.82
CA ASP A 46 6.62 8.27 -10.15
C ASP A 46 7.66 8.16 -11.28
N ARG A 47 8.54 9.16 -11.39
CA ARG A 47 9.52 9.17 -12.49
C ARG A 47 10.60 8.11 -12.34
N HIS A 48 10.83 7.64 -11.11
CA HIS A 48 11.97 6.78 -10.81
C HIS A 48 11.57 5.40 -10.33
N TYR A 49 10.41 5.28 -9.67
CA TYR A 49 10.06 4.07 -8.96
C TYR A 49 8.68 3.57 -9.35
N VAL A 50 8.55 2.24 -9.37
CA VAL A 50 7.26 1.59 -9.26
C VAL A 50 7.16 1.07 -7.82
N VAL A 51 6.12 1.49 -7.10
CA VAL A 51 6.02 1.31 -5.66
C VAL A 51 4.87 0.37 -5.35
N PHE A 52 5.19 -0.68 -4.61
CA PHE A 52 4.20 -1.66 -4.15
C PHE A 52 3.89 -1.32 -2.70
N VAL A 53 2.64 -0.95 -2.43
CA VAL A 53 2.26 -0.30 -1.19
C VAL A 53 1.36 -1.19 -0.35
N GLU A 54 1.75 -1.35 0.91
CA GLU A 54 0.92 -1.98 1.92
C GLU A 54 0.33 -0.88 2.80
N VAL A 55 -1.00 -0.87 2.92
CA VAL A 55 -1.70 0.14 3.71
C VAL A 55 -2.01 -0.44 5.08
N LYS A 56 -1.64 0.29 6.14
CA LYS A 56 -1.88 -0.12 7.52
C LYS A 56 -2.73 0.92 8.21
N LEU A 57 -3.86 0.48 8.72
CA LEU A 57 -4.77 1.37 9.44
C LEU A 57 -4.47 1.27 10.93
N ARG A 58 -4.35 2.43 11.58
CA ARG A 58 -4.05 2.53 12.99
C ARG A 58 -5.15 3.32 13.67
N ALA A 59 -5.85 2.68 14.60
CA ALA A 59 -6.96 3.34 15.27
C ALA A 59 -6.49 4.35 16.31
N SER A 60 -5.22 4.30 16.72
CA SER A 60 -4.72 5.20 17.76
C SER A 60 -3.36 5.73 17.38
N ASP A 61 -2.90 6.75 18.14
CA ASP A 61 -1.58 7.35 17.95
C ASP A 61 -0.45 6.50 18.52
N ARG A 62 -0.75 5.33 19.02
CA ARG A 62 0.27 4.52 19.66
C ARG A 62 1.39 4.26 18.69
N PHE A 63 2.60 4.53 19.13
CA PHE A 63 3.79 4.36 18.32
C PHE A 63 3.99 2.88 17.99
N VAL A 64 4.28 2.59 16.72
CA VAL A 64 4.62 1.24 16.27
C VAL A 64 5.84 1.39 15.37
N ARG A 65 6.83 0.53 15.59
CA ARG A 65 8.04 0.57 14.78
C ARG A 65 7.72 0.12 13.36
N ALA A 66 8.38 0.77 12.39
CA ALA A 66 8.09 0.53 10.97
C ALA A 66 8.15 -0.95 10.61
N GLY A 67 9.19 -1.65 11.02
CA GLY A 67 9.36 -3.05 10.64
C GLY A 67 8.41 -4.01 11.32
N ALA A 68 7.63 -3.55 12.29
CA ALA A 68 6.75 -4.42 13.06
C ALA A 68 5.44 -4.72 12.35
N TYR A 69 5.14 -4.05 11.23
CA TYR A 69 3.84 -4.18 10.58
C TYR A 69 3.75 -5.32 9.60
N VAL A 70 4.86 -5.67 8.99
CA VAL A 70 4.84 -6.61 7.88
C VAL A 70 5.75 -7.77 8.23
N THR A 71 5.15 -8.94 8.46
CA THR A 71 5.91 -10.12 8.82
C THR A 71 6.78 -10.58 7.65
N THR A 72 7.80 -11.37 7.96
CA THR A 72 8.67 -11.94 6.93
C THR A 72 7.86 -12.75 5.92
N ALA A 73 6.88 -13.51 6.40
CA ALA A 73 6.04 -14.31 5.51
C ALA A 73 5.22 -13.42 4.59
N LYS A 74 4.67 -12.33 5.12
CA LYS A 74 3.87 -11.43 4.28
C LYS A 74 4.76 -10.68 3.29
N GLN A 75 5.96 -10.29 3.71
CA GLN A 75 6.91 -9.66 2.80
C GLN A 75 7.21 -10.57 1.61
N ALA A 76 7.42 -11.87 1.88
CA ALA A 76 7.70 -12.82 0.82
C ALA A 76 6.53 -12.91 -0.16
N ARG A 77 5.30 -12.93 0.35
CA ARG A 77 4.13 -12.98 -0.51
C ARG A 77 3.98 -11.72 -1.35
N ILE A 78 4.25 -10.57 -0.76
CA ILE A 78 4.18 -9.30 -1.49
C ILE A 78 5.25 -9.28 -2.59
N ARG A 79 6.47 -9.72 -2.28
CA ARG A 79 7.53 -9.75 -3.29
C ARG A 79 7.17 -10.67 -4.45
N THR A 80 6.58 -11.83 -4.16
CA THR A 80 6.18 -12.76 -5.21
C THR A 80 5.07 -12.17 -6.07
N ALA A 81 4.08 -11.54 -5.44
CA ALA A 81 2.99 -10.89 -6.18
C ALA A 81 3.52 -9.74 -7.02
N ALA A 82 4.47 -8.98 -6.49
CA ALA A 82 5.09 -7.88 -7.24
C ALA A 82 5.87 -8.40 -8.45
N SER A 83 6.58 -9.52 -8.29
CA SER A 83 7.30 -10.12 -9.40
C SER A 83 6.35 -10.55 -10.52
N LEU A 84 5.20 -11.10 -10.15
CA LEU A 84 4.20 -11.48 -11.13
C LEU A 84 3.67 -10.26 -11.88
N TRP A 85 3.35 -9.19 -11.12
CA TRP A 85 2.87 -7.97 -11.74
C TRP A 85 3.92 -7.39 -12.71
N LEU A 86 5.18 -7.38 -12.29
CA LEU A 86 6.26 -6.85 -13.12
C LEU A 86 6.47 -7.69 -14.38
N ALA A 87 6.25 -9.01 -14.29
CA ALA A 87 6.36 -9.87 -15.45
C ALA A 87 5.27 -9.56 -16.47
N GLU A 88 4.14 -9.03 -16.03
CA GLU A 88 3.01 -8.72 -16.89
C GLU A 88 2.99 -7.26 -17.35
N HIS A 89 3.82 -6.40 -16.74
CA HIS A 89 3.80 -4.97 -17.00
C HIS A 89 5.23 -4.46 -17.18
N GLU A 90 5.68 -4.43 -18.41
CA GLU A 90 7.04 -4.00 -18.71
C GLU A 90 7.29 -2.58 -18.22
N THR A 91 8.39 -2.38 -17.49
CA THR A 91 8.72 -1.06 -16.98
C THR A 91 10.22 -0.95 -16.75
N GLN A 92 10.75 0.28 -16.91
CA GLN A 92 12.14 0.59 -16.61
C GLN A 92 12.31 1.13 -15.19
N LEU A 93 11.20 1.29 -14.45
CA LEU A 93 11.24 1.89 -13.14
C LEU A 93 11.80 0.93 -12.11
N GLN A 94 12.46 1.48 -11.09
CA GLN A 94 13.03 0.70 -10.01
C GLN A 94 11.91 0.28 -9.05
N PRO A 95 11.77 -1.02 -8.76
CA PRO A 95 10.79 -1.46 -7.77
C PRO A 95 11.14 -1.00 -6.36
N ARG A 96 10.11 -0.66 -5.58
CA ARG A 96 10.27 -0.25 -4.20
C ARG A 96 9.04 -0.70 -3.41
N PHE A 97 9.24 -1.11 -2.15
CA PHE A 97 8.17 -1.58 -1.28
C PHE A 97 7.96 -0.58 -0.15
N ASP A 98 6.78 0.00 -0.09
CA ASP A 98 6.45 1.02 0.90
C ASP A 98 5.31 0.56 1.79
N VAL A 99 5.27 1.14 2.99
CA VAL A 99 4.13 1.00 3.88
C VAL A 99 3.54 2.39 4.09
N ILE A 100 2.23 2.50 3.97
CA ILE A 100 1.53 3.74 4.30
C ILE A 100 0.66 3.48 5.52
N GLU A 101 0.97 4.18 6.61
CA GLU A 101 0.18 4.12 7.83
C GLU A 101 -0.83 5.25 7.81
N ILE A 102 -2.08 4.93 8.14
CA ILE A 102 -3.13 5.93 8.25
C ILE A 102 -3.70 5.84 9.66
N TYR A 103 -3.59 6.95 10.40
CA TYR A 103 -4.06 7.04 11.78
C TYR A 103 -5.46 7.66 11.79
N GLY A 104 -6.39 6.96 12.43
CA GLY A 104 -7.77 7.36 12.48
C GLY A 104 -8.67 6.23 12.02
N ASP A 105 -9.93 6.56 11.77
CA ASP A 105 -10.89 5.58 11.28
C ASP A 105 -11.75 6.23 10.19
N ALA A 106 -12.77 5.50 9.73
CA ALA A 106 -13.60 5.97 8.63
C ALA A 106 -14.34 7.27 8.97
N ASP A 107 -14.61 7.50 10.25
CA ASP A 107 -15.35 8.69 10.69
C ASP A 107 -14.44 9.86 11.04
N THR A 108 -13.13 9.64 11.08
CA THR A 108 -12.19 10.72 11.39
C THR A 108 -12.18 11.72 10.24
N PRO A 109 -12.37 13.02 10.50
CA PRO A 109 -12.28 14.02 9.44
C PRO A 109 -10.94 13.95 8.72
N HIS A 110 -10.97 14.17 7.42
CA HIS A 110 -9.81 14.04 6.56
C HIS A 110 -8.58 14.78 7.11
N ARG A 111 -8.78 16.03 7.52
CA ARG A 111 -7.67 16.88 7.99
C ARG A 111 -7.13 16.45 9.35
N GLN A 112 -7.84 15.57 10.05
CA GLN A 112 -7.38 15.06 11.33
C GLN A 112 -6.70 13.71 11.22
N ARG A 113 -6.74 13.10 10.03
CA ARG A 113 -6.04 11.86 9.79
C ARG A 113 -4.57 12.16 9.59
N ARG A 114 -3.73 11.35 10.21
CA ARG A 114 -2.29 11.45 9.97
C ARG A 114 -1.90 10.32 9.07
N ILE A 115 -1.09 10.62 8.06
CA ILE A 115 -0.61 9.64 7.10
C ILE A 115 0.90 9.66 7.13
N ASN A 116 1.49 8.49 7.27
CA ASN A 116 2.93 8.33 7.29
C ASN A 116 3.35 7.33 6.23
N GLN A 117 4.12 7.78 5.26
CA GLN A 117 4.65 6.90 4.22
C GLN A 117 6.06 6.49 4.60
N ILE A 118 6.26 5.18 4.73
CA ILE A 118 7.57 4.61 5.01
C ILE A 118 8.11 4.07 3.71
N GLU A 119 9.02 4.81 3.11
CA GLU A 119 9.60 4.42 1.83
C GLU A 119 10.61 3.32 2.04
N ASN A 120 10.60 2.37 1.12
CA ASN A 120 11.55 1.27 1.13
C ASN A 120 11.52 0.53 2.47
N ALA A 121 10.32 0.24 2.93
CA ALA A 121 10.11 -0.35 4.25
C ALA A 121 10.70 -1.76 4.36
N PHE A 122 10.80 -2.46 3.23
CA PHE A 122 11.49 -3.76 3.13
C PHE A 122 11.91 -3.97 1.69
N GLU A 123 12.76 -4.97 1.48
CA GLU A 123 13.28 -5.25 0.14
C GLU A 123 12.87 -6.60 -0.39
#